data_af7046357c2cec8444a5b1feb6ab5e04
#
_entry.id   af7046357c2cec8444a5b1feb6ab5e04
#
_cell.length_a   1.000
_cell.length_b   1.000
_cell.length_c   1.000
_cell.angle_alpha   90.00
_cell.angle_beta   90.00
_cell.angle_gamma   90.00
#
_symmetry.space_group_name_H-M   'P 1'
#
loop_
_entity.id
_entity.type
_entity.pdbx_description
1 polymer ?
#
loop_
_entity_poly.entity_id
_entity_poly.type
_entity_poly.pdbx_seq_one_letter_code
_entity_poly.pdbx_strand_id
1 'polypeptide(L)'
;RAAFKFDGAWEVNTIYENYPDVNLGVAPYVVGDDWDGERYTPTGSWAFAASSATKNIEGATELVKWMSGVESGVRIWNEAKSLPSTYKAFDQIDVFQTDENYKALYQQLSKYGHPRPKTPVYPQVSTSFQQALESVGLGGKDAQTELDKSVERINAKLERYTRK
;
A
#
# COMPACT_ATOMS: atom_id res chain seq x y z
N ARG A 1 16.50 -15.51 11.09
CA ARG A 1 16.83 -15.19 9.69
C ARG A 1 15.61 -15.57 8.85
N ALA A 2 15.07 -14.65 8.04
CA ALA A 2 14.00 -14.92 7.09
C ALA A 2 14.60 -14.91 5.67
N ALA A 3 14.21 -15.88 4.84
CA ALA A 3 14.59 -15.90 3.43
C ALA A 3 13.68 -15.00 2.58
N PHE A 4 12.44 -14.82 3.05
CA PHE A 4 11.41 -13.99 2.38
C PHE A 4 10.67 -13.15 3.41
N LYS A 5 10.30 -11.93 2.99
CA LYS A 5 9.47 -11.02 3.75
C LYS A 5 8.46 -10.36 2.80
N PHE A 6 7.19 -10.35 3.18
CA PHE A 6 6.19 -9.51 2.54
C PHE A 6 6.17 -8.17 3.26
N ASP A 7 6.44 -7.10 2.54
CA ASP A 7 6.49 -5.77 3.14
C ASP A 7 6.09 -4.66 2.15
N GLY A 8 6.03 -3.44 2.66
CA GLY A 8 5.80 -2.26 1.86
C GLY A 8 7.07 -1.75 1.16
N ALA A 9 6.85 -0.94 0.14
CA ALA A 9 7.90 -0.40 -0.71
C ALA A 9 9.00 0.40 0.02
N TRP A 10 8.67 0.96 1.19
CA TRP A 10 9.60 1.70 2.05
C TRP A 10 10.73 0.84 2.63
N GLU A 11 10.53 -0.46 2.71
CA GLU A 11 11.47 -1.38 3.35
C GLU A 11 12.76 -1.55 2.53
N VAL A 12 12.70 -1.38 1.21
CA VAL A 12 13.89 -1.42 0.35
C VAL A 12 14.92 -0.40 0.83
N ASN A 13 14.47 0.84 1.04
CA ASN A 13 15.34 1.90 1.53
C ASN A 13 15.84 1.64 2.96
N THR A 14 14.95 1.19 3.83
CA THR A 14 15.29 0.84 5.22
C THR A 14 16.39 -0.23 5.27
N ILE A 15 16.33 -1.24 4.39
CA ILE A 15 17.34 -2.30 4.33
C ILE A 15 18.67 -1.75 3.77
N TYR A 16 18.65 -0.97 2.70
CA TYR A 16 19.86 -0.39 2.14
C TYR A 16 20.60 0.51 3.12
N GLU A 17 19.86 1.30 3.92
CA GLU A 17 20.46 2.20 4.90
C GLU A 17 20.99 1.49 6.14
N ASN A 18 20.24 0.53 6.67
CA ASN A 18 20.59 -0.07 7.95
C ASN A 18 21.35 -1.40 7.85
N TYR A 19 21.30 -2.05 6.69
CA TYR A 19 21.89 -3.38 6.46
C TYR A 19 22.59 -3.45 5.09
N PRO A 20 23.63 -2.61 4.84
CA PRO A 20 24.27 -2.50 3.52
C PRO A 20 24.92 -3.80 3.03
N ASP A 21 25.26 -4.73 3.94
CA ASP A 21 25.87 -6.02 3.60
C ASP A 21 24.83 -7.09 3.19
N VAL A 22 23.52 -6.77 3.25
CA VAL A 22 22.48 -7.71 2.85
C VAL A 22 22.31 -7.69 1.34
N ASN A 23 22.45 -8.85 0.73
CA ASN A 23 22.10 -9.02 -0.69
C ASN A 23 20.56 -9.10 -0.82
N LEU A 24 19.93 -7.96 -1.04
CA LEU A 24 18.49 -7.82 -1.18
C LEU A 24 18.06 -8.10 -2.61
N GLY A 25 17.00 -8.90 -2.77
CA GLY A 25 16.25 -9.03 -4.02
C GLY A 25 14.78 -8.67 -3.81
N VAL A 26 14.21 -7.88 -4.70
CA VAL A 26 12.78 -7.54 -4.73
C VAL A 26 12.12 -8.33 -5.86
N ALA A 27 11.03 -9.01 -5.52
CA ALA A 27 10.22 -9.77 -6.48
C ALA A 27 8.74 -9.36 -6.38
N PRO A 28 7.98 -9.49 -7.47
CA PRO A 28 6.53 -9.36 -7.43
C PRO A 28 5.91 -10.34 -6.44
N TYR A 29 4.72 -10.01 -5.91
CA TYR A 29 3.96 -10.93 -5.08
C TYR A 29 3.84 -12.30 -5.76
N VAL A 30 4.18 -13.34 -5.02
CA VAL A 30 4.00 -14.72 -5.47
C VAL A 30 2.51 -15.05 -5.49
N VAL A 31 2.12 -15.83 -6.47
CA VAL A 31 0.78 -16.42 -6.60
C VAL A 31 0.93 -17.94 -6.65
N GLY A 32 -0.11 -18.67 -6.29
CA GLY A 32 -0.11 -20.13 -6.41
C GLY A 32 0.02 -20.58 -7.88
N ASP A 33 0.53 -21.78 -8.08
CA ASP A 33 0.74 -22.35 -9.44
C ASP A 33 -0.57 -22.53 -10.20
N ASP A 34 -1.69 -22.67 -9.48
CA ASP A 34 -3.06 -22.80 -9.99
C ASP A 34 -3.78 -21.45 -10.16
N TRP A 35 -3.10 -20.33 -9.88
CA TRP A 35 -3.67 -18.99 -10.05
C TRP A 35 -3.65 -18.57 -11.53
N ASP A 36 -4.81 -18.45 -12.12
CA ASP A 36 -5.02 -18.00 -13.50
C ASP A 36 -5.47 -16.54 -13.63
N GLY A 37 -5.65 -15.85 -12.49
CA GLY A 37 -6.07 -14.45 -12.43
C GLY A 37 -4.92 -13.45 -12.55
N GLU A 38 -5.29 -12.17 -12.56
CA GLU A 38 -4.31 -11.10 -12.54
C GLU A 38 -3.62 -11.00 -11.17
N ARG A 39 -2.37 -10.58 -11.16
CA ARG A 39 -1.67 -10.23 -9.92
C ARG A 39 -2.15 -8.90 -9.42
N TYR A 40 -2.34 -8.80 -8.11
CA TYR A 40 -2.75 -7.57 -7.45
C TYR A 40 -1.76 -7.20 -6.36
N THR A 41 -1.42 -5.91 -6.29
CA THR A 41 -0.74 -5.34 -5.12
C THR A 41 -1.60 -4.21 -4.57
N PRO A 42 -1.98 -4.23 -3.30
CA PRO A 42 -2.76 -3.16 -2.73
C PRO A 42 -1.93 -1.88 -2.69
N THR A 43 -2.44 -0.83 -3.33
CA THR A 43 -1.86 0.49 -3.18
C THR A 43 -2.49 1.20 -1.99
N GLY A 44 -1.67 1.82 -1.18
CA GLY A 44 -2.11 2.65 -0.08
C GLY A 44 -0.97 3.57 0.31
N SER A 45 -1.30 4.81 0.63
CA SER A 45 -0.33 5.84 0.94
C SER A 45 -0.92 6.81 1.96
N TRP A 46 -0.05 7.62 2.53
CA TRP A 46 -0.45 8.83 3.22
C TRP A 46 -1.11 9.79 2.22
N ALA A 47 -2.10 10.53 2.67
CA ALA A 47 -2.79 11.53 1.88
C ALA A 47 -2.61 12.90 2.50
N PHE A 48 -2.39 13.90 1.66
CA PHE A 48 -2.46 15.31 2.07
C PHE A 48 -3.89 15.79 1.93
N ALA A 49 -4.39 16.48 2.95
CA ALA A 49 -5.73 17.04 2.94
C ALA A 49 -5.77 18.42 3.61
N ALA A 50 -6.60 19.31 3.07
CA ALA A 50 -6.91 20.57 3.71
C ALA A 50 -7.99 20.35 4.79
N SER A 51 -7.79 20.91 5.97
CA SER A 51 -8.80 20.88 7.04
C SER A 51 -10.02 21.70 6.63
N SER A 52 -11.23 21.20 6.87
CA SER A 52 -12.47 21.96 6.68
C SER A 52 -12.60 23.20 7.60
N ALA A 53 -11.80 23.24 8.67
CA ALA A 53 -11.75 24.36 9.60
C ALA A 53 -10.72 25.44 9.22
N THR A 54 -9.99 25.26 8.10
CA THR A 54 -8.99 26.26 7.69
C THR A 54 -9.65 27.58 7.34
N LYS A 55 -8.99 28.68 7.78
CA LYS A 55 -9.38 30.05 7.41
C LYS A 55 -8.71 30.51 6.10
N ASN A 56 -7.77 29.72 5.56
CA ASN A 56 -7.07 29.99 4.32
C ASN A 56 -7.18 28.77 3.40
N ILE A 57 -8.35 28.61 2.77
CA ILE A 57 -8.64 27.50 1.86
C ILE A 57 -7.72 27.51 0.64
N GLU A 58 -7.47 28.71 0.08
CA GLU A 58 -6.63 28.88 -1.10
C GLU A 58 -5.20 28.41 -0.82
N GLY A 59 -4.56 28.92 0.20
CA GLY A 59 -3.20 28.51 0.60
C GLY A 59 -3.10 27.02 0.96
N ALA A 60 -4.10 26.49 1.66
CA ALA A 60 -4.14 25.07 1.99
C ALA A 60 -4.29 24.19 0.74
N THR A 61 -5.09 24.61 -0.22
CA THR A 61 -5.27 23.91 -1.49
C THR A 61 -4.00 23.94 -2.33
N GLU A 62 -3.33 25.07 -2.42
CA GLU A 62 -2.05 25.19 -3.14
C GLU A 62 -0.95 24.33 -2.48
N LEU A 63 -0.88 24.28 -1.17
CA LEU A 63 0.02 23.40 -0.44
C LEU A 63 -0.24 21.92 -0.78
N VAL A 64 -1.51 21.48 -0.74
CA VAL A 64 -1.88 20.09 -1.07
C VAL A 64 -1.51 19.75 -2.51
N LYS A 65 -1.79 20.66 -3.47
CA LYS A 65 -1.42 20.48 -4.87
C LYS A 65 0.10 20.35 -5.04
N TRP A 66 0.85 21.25 -4.40
CA TRP A 66 2.30 21.21 -4.47
C TRP A 66 2.87 19.91 -3.86
N MET A 67 2.43 19.54 -2.65
CA MET A 67 2.87 18.31 -1.97
C MET A 67 2.55 17.02 -2.76
N SER A 68 1.52 17.05 -3.61
CA SER A 68 1.13 15.92 -4.45
C SER A 68 1.72 16.00 -5.86
N GLY A 69 2.54 17.01 -6.15
CA GLY A 69 3.12 17.27 -7.47
C GLY A 69 4.36 16.45 -7.77
N VAL A 70 4.82 16.54 -9.02
CA VAL A 70 6.02 15.85 -9.49
C VAL A 70 7.26 16.44 -8.85
N GLU A 71 7.40 17.76 -8.88
CA GLU A 71 8.56 18.48 -8.33
C GLU A 71 8.77 18.17 -6.85
N SER A 72 7.73 18.28 -6.04
CA SER A 72 7.77 17.95 -4.62
C SER A 72 8.05 16.47 -4.40
N GLY A 73 7.51 15.57 -5.23
CA GLY A 73 7.78 14.13 -5.15
C GLY A 73 9.26 13.82 -5.37
N VAL A 74 9.88 14.40 -6.38
CA VAL A 74 11.33 14.27 -6.63
C VAL A 74 12.16 14.86 -5.48
N ARG A 75 11.77 16.02 -4.97
CA ARG A 75 12.43 16.67 -3.84
C ARG A 75 12.33 15.84 -2.56
N ILE A 76 11.16 15.36 -2.22
CA ILE A 76 10.92 14.51 -1.04
C ILE A 76 11.76 13.23 -1.13
N TRP A 77 11.85 12.63 -2.31
CA TRP A 77 12.73 11.49 -2.51
C TRP A 77 14.20 11.84 -2.27
N ASN A 78 14.69 12.92 -2.85
CA ASN A 78 16.09 13.31 -2.73
C ASN A 78 16.49 13.65 -1.29
N GLU A 79 15.62 14.32 -0.53
CA GLU A 79 15.87 14.79 0.82
C GLU A 79 15.58 13.74 1.90
N ALA A 80 14.55 12.92 1.73
CA ALA A 80 14.03 12.01 2.77
C ALA A 80 13.87 10.56 2.31
N LYS A 81 14.21 10.23 1.07
CA LYS A 81 14.00 8.89 0.48
C LYS A 81 12.56 8.35 0.65
N SER A 82 11.61 9.23 0.85
CA SER A 82 10.19 8.89 0.86
C SER A 82 9.67 8.71 -0.57
N LEU A 83 8.86 7.67 -0.77
CA LEU A 83 8.29 7.38 -2.07
C LEU A 83 7.39 8.53 -2.56
N PRO A 84 7.52 8.93 -3.84
CA PRO A 84 6.68 9.96 -4.43
C PRO A 84 5.20 9.61 -4.41
N SER A 85 4.36 10.63 -4.33
CA SER A 85 2.90 10.51 -4.37
C SER A 85 2.33 10.35 -5.79
N THR A 86 3.14 10.52 -6.81
CA THR A 86 2.72 10.42 -8.23
C THR A 86 3.69 9.61 -9.05
N TYR A 87 3.18 8.77 -9.96
CA TYR A 87 3.99 7.95 -10.88
C TYR A 87 4.94 8.79 -11.75
N LYS A 88 4.52 9.99 -12.18
CA LYS A 88 5.35 10.87 -12.99
C LYS A 88 6.63 11.33 -12.28
N ALA A 89 6.66 11.33 -10.96
CA ALA A 89 7.88 11.64 -10.20
C ALA A 89 8.86 10.48 -10.21
N PHE A 90 8.40 9.22 -10.23
CA PHE A 90 9.28 8.05 -10.37
C PHE A 90 10.08 8.08 -11.66
N ASP A 91 9.47 8.56 -12.76
CA ASP A 91 10.14 8.66 -14.06
C ASP A 91 11.30 9.67 -14.05
N GLN A 92 11.32 10.59 -13.10
CA GLN A 92 12.36 11.63 -12.93
C GLN A 92 13.41 11.30 -11.86
N ILE A 93 13.36 10.12 -11.29
CA ILE A 93 14.28 9.68 -10.23
C ILE A 93 15.07 8.49 -10.76
N ASP A 94 16.34 8.71 -11.07
CA ASP A 94 17.21 7.76 -11.79
C ASP A 94 17.26 6.37 -11.15
N VAL A 95 17.22 6.27 -9.82
CA VAL A 95 17.34 4.98 -9.13
C VAL A 95 16.21 4.02 -9.48
N PHE A 96 15.00 4.52 -9.79
CA PHE A 96 13.88 3.68 -10.26
C PHE A 96 14.05 3.16 -11.68
N GLN A 97 15.06 3.66 -12.41
CA GLN A 97 15.41 3.22 -13.75
C GLN A 97 16.70 2.39 -13.77
N THR A 98 17.57 2.52 -12.76
CA THR A 98 18.93 1.96 -12.75
C THR A 98 19.16 0.86 -11.73
N ASP A 99 18.53 0.94 -10.55
CA ASP A 99 18.63 -0.09 -9.51
C ASP A 99 17.56 -1.16 -9.71
N GLU A 100 17.94 -2.42 -9.77
CA GLU A 100 17.05 -3.53 -10.10
C GLU A 100 15.93 -3.73 -9.06
N ASN A 101 16.18 -3.44 -7.77
CA ASN A 101 15.18 -3.56 -6.72
C ASN A 101 14.14 -2.44 -6.79
N TYR A 102 14.56 -1.19 -6.97
CA TYR A 102 13.65 -0.07 -7.16
C TYR A 102 12.87 -0.16 -8.47
N LYS A 103 13.49 -0.67 -9.52
CA LYS A 103 12.85 -0.94 -10.80
C LYS A 103 11.77 -2.03 -10.69
N ALA A 104 12.07 -3.13 -10.00
CA ALA A 104 11.10 -4.20 -9.74
C ALA A 104 9.91 -3.68 -8.92
N LEU A 105 10.18 -2.85 -7.91
CA LEU A 105 9.17 -2.19 -7.09
C LEU A 105 8.28 -1.25 -7.91
N TYR A 106 8.85 -0.42 -8.78
CA TYR A 106 8.10 0.47 -9.65
C TYR A 106 7.24 -0.31 -10.66
N GLN A 107 7.79 -1.37 -11.24
CA GLN A 107 7.04 -2.27 -12.12
C GLN A 107 5.88 -2.96 -11.40
N GLN A 108 6.11 -3.45 -10.19
CA GLN A 108 5.07 -4.04 -9.36
C GLN A 108 3.93 -3.04 -9.12
N LEU A 109 4.27 -1.81 -8.77
CA LEU A 109 3.31 -0.76 -8.47
C LEU A 109 2.52 -0.33 -9.72
N SER A 110 3.23 -0.11 -10.84
CA SER A 110 2.63 0.39 -12.09
C SER A 110 1.78 -0.64 -12.81
N LYS A 111 2.15 -1.92 -12.77
CA LYS A 111 1.41 -3.00 -13.45
C LYS A 111 0.30 -3.60 -12.62
N TYR A 112 0.54 -3.78 -11.32
CA TYR A 112 -0.32 -4.57 -10.43
C TYR A 112 -0.90 -3.78 -9.28
N GLY A 113 -0.64 -2.47 -9.24
CA GLY A 113 -1.13 -1.59 -8.20
C GLY A 113 -2.62 -1.31 -8.33
N HIS A 114 -3.41 -1.73 -7.35
CA HIS A 114 -4.84 -1.45 -7.28
C HIS A 114 -5.21 -0.73 -5.99
N PRO A 115 -6.03 0.32 -6.07
CA PRO A 115 -6.50 0.99 -4.88
C PRO A 115 -7.42 0.08 -4.08
N ARG A 116 -7.41 0.26 -2.78
CA ARG A 116 -8.36 -0.42 -1.89
C ARG A 116 -9.80 -0.07 -2.26
N PRO A 117 -10.78 -0.97 -2.05
CA PRO A 117 -12.18 -0.69 -2.32
C PRO A 117 -12.68 0.58 -1.62
N LYS A 118 -13.39 1.42 -2.36
CA LYS A 118 -14.03 2.62 -1.81
C LYS A 118 -15.28 2.23 -1.05
N THR A 119 -15.17 1.99 0.24
CA THR A 119 -16.29 1.64 1.11
C THR A 119 -16.16 2.35 2.45
N PRO A 120 -17.27 2.83 3.04
CA PRO A 120 -17.27 3.45 4.36
C PRO A 120 -16.94 2.46 5.48
N VAL A 121 -16.95 1.16 5.19
CA VAL A 121 -16.70 0.09 6.17
C VAL A 121 -15.32 -0.54 6.01
N TYR A 122 -14.40 0.07 5.27
CA TYR A 122 -13.06 -0.48 5.05
C TYR A 122 -12.30 -0.83 6.36
N PRO A 123 -12.36 -0.03 7.43
CA PRO A 123 -11.76 -0.43 8.72
C PRO A 123 -12.30 -1.77 9.24
N GLN A 124 -13.60 -2.04 9.03
CA GLN A 124 -14.20 -3.34 9.41
C GLN A 124 -13.66 -4.48 8.55
N VAL A 125 -13.44 -4.25 7.25
CA VAL A 125 -12.82 -5.23 6.35
C VAL A 125 -11.45 -5.63 6.87
N SER A 126 -10.58 -4.64 7.14
CA SER A 126 -9.23 -4.88 7.66
C SER A 126 -9.23 -5.65 8.99
N THR A 127 -10.05 -5.21 9.96
CA THR A 127 -10.12 -5.86 11.28
C THR A 127 -10.67 -7.27 11.20
N SER A 128 -11.72 -7.49 10.39
CA SER A 128 -12.33 -8.83 10.25
C SER A 128 -11.38 -9.81 9.58
N PHE A 129 -10.64 -9.36 8.56
CA PHE A 129 -9.65 -10.19 7.90
C PHE A 129 -8.46 -10.53 8.81
N GLN A 130 -7.95 -9.55 9.57
CA GLN A 130 -6.91 -9.78 10.58
C GLN A 130 -7.34 -10.84 11.60
N GLN A 131 -8.57 -10.73 12.13
CA GLN A 131 -9.11 -11.70 13.08
C GLN A 131 -9.25 -13.10 12.50
N ALA A 132 -9.62 -13.22 11.21
CA ALA A 132 -9.66 -14.51 10.52
C ALA A 132 -8.26 -15.11 10.41
N LEU A 133 -7.25 -14.33 9.99
CA LEU A 133 -5.85 -14.78 9.91
C LEU A 133 -5.32 -15.26 11.26
N GLU A 134 -5.57 -14.51 12.34
CA GLU A 134 -5.15 -14.89 13.69
C GLU A 134 -5.86 -16.16 14.15
N SER A 135 -7.16 -16.28 13.90
CA SER A 135 -7.94 -17.47 14.28
C SER A 135 -7.48 -18.73 13.57
N VAL A 136 -7.10 -18.62 12.30
CA VAL A 136 -6.57 -19.76 11.52
C VAL A 136 -5.12 -20.03 11.87
N GLY A 137 -4.25 -19.00 11.79
CA GLY A 137 -2.81 -19.17 11.93
C GLY A 137 -2.35 -19.51 13.34
N LEU A 138 -2.98 -18.93 14.36
CA LEU A 138 -2.64 -19.15 15.77
C LEU A 138 -3.63 -20.09 16.46
N GLY A 139 -4.90 -20.01 16.08
CA GLY A 139 -5.98 -20.77 16.71
C GLY A 139 -6.29 -22.12 16.03
N GLY A 140 -5.69 -22.43 14.90
CA GLY A 140 -5.91 -23.68 14.15
C GLY A 140 -7.33 -23.89 13.65
N LYS A 141 -8.13 -22.81 13.50
CA LYS A 141 -9.51 -22.90 13.05
C LYS A 141 -9.59 -23.08 11.54
N ASP A 142 -10.72 -23.56 11.06
CA ASP A 142 -11.00 -23.72 9.64
C ASP A 142 -11.04 -22.37 8.92
N ALA A 143 -10.26 -22.24 7.85
CA ALA A 143 -10.07 -20.98 7.14
C ALA A 143 -11.37 -20.48 6.48
N GLN A 144 -12.14 -21.38 5.85
CA GLN A 144 -13.39 -21.01 5.19
C GLN A 144 -14.40 -20.51 6.20
N THR A 145 -14.55 -21.21 7.31
CA THR A 145 -15.46 -20.82 8.39
C THR A 145 -15.14 -19.42 8.95
N GLU A 146 -13.87 -19.10 9.16
CA GLU A 146 -13.48 -17.78 9.71
C GLU A 146 -13.60 -16.66 8.66
N LEU A 147 -13.40 -16.97 7.38
CA LEU A 147 -13.66 -16.01 6.29
C LEU A 147 -15.16 -15.73 6.14
N ASP A 148 -16.02 -16.74 6.19
CA ASP A 148 -17.48 -16.57 6.11
C ASP A 148 -18.01 -15.69 7.24
N LYS A 149 -17.56 -15.93 8.49
CA LYS A 149 -17.87 -15.05 9.63
C LYS A 149 -17.39 -13.62 9.43
N SER A 150 -16.27 -13.43 8.74
CA SER A 150 -15.74 -12.11 8.43
C SER A 150 -16.65 -11.39 7.42
N VAL A 151 -17.09 -12.10 6.38
CA VAL A 151 -18.04 -11.58 5.37
C VAL A 151 -19.35 -11.19 6.04
N GLU A 152 -19.92 -12.02 6.91
CA GLU A 152 -21.15 -11.72 7.65
C GLU A 152 -21.01 -10.42 8.48
N ARG A 153 -19.92 -10.27 9.22
CA ARG A 153 -19.65 -9.06 10.03
C ARG A 153 -19.52 -7.80 9.18
N ILE A 154 -18.84 -7.90 8.03
CA ILE A 154 -18.68 -6.79 7.10
C ILE A 154 -20.01 -6.39 6.49
N ASN A 155 -20.80 -7.36 6.00
CA ASN A 155 -22.11 -7.12 5.40
C ASN A 155 -23.10 -6.51 6.40
N ALA A 156 -23.17 -7.02 7.61
CA ALA A 156 -23.99 -6.44 8.67
C ALA A 156 -23.64 -4.98 8.99
N LYS A 157 -22.35 -4.61 8.86
CA LYS A 157 -21.94 -3.23 9.02
C LYS A 157 -22.29 -2.38 7.81
N LEU A 158 -22.13 -2.91 6.60
CA LEU A 158 -22.41 -2.23 5.34
C LEU A 158 -23.91 -1.90 5.19
N GLU A 159 -24.80 -2.80 5.59
CA GLU A 159 -26.26 -2.58 5.56
C GLU A 159 -26.69 -1.31 6.28
N ARG A 160 -26.00 -0.91 7.35
CA ARG A 160 -26.31 0.33 8.09
C ARG A 160 -26.08 1.60 7.26
N TYR A 161 -25.27 1.53 6.21
CA TYR A 161 -25.00 2.65 5.29
C TYR A 161 -25.88 2.63 4.05
N THR A 162 -26.48 1.48 3.72
CA THR A 162 -27.36 1.32 2.55
C THR A 162 -28.84 1.51 2.84
N ARG A 163 -29.23 1.50 4.12
CA ARG A 163 -30.63 1.69 4.59
C ARG A 163 -31.04 3.17 4.73
N LYS A 164 -30.46 4.08 3.94
CA LYS A 164 -30.90 5.50 3.90
C LYS A 164 -31.78 5.76 2.71
#